data_4bc49d306c4aeec27add5c430ddd9127
#
_entry.id   4bc49d306c4aeec27add5c430ddd9127
#
_cell.length_a   1.000
_cell.length_b   1.000
_cell.length_c   1.000
_cell.angle_alpha   90.00
_cell.angle_beta   90.00
_cell.angle_gamma   90.00
#
_symmetry.space_group_name_H-M   'P 1'
#
loop_
_entity.id
_entity.type
_entity.pdbx_description
1 polymer ?
#
loop_
_entity_poly.entity_id
_entity_poly.type
_entity_poly.pdbx_seq_one_letter_code
_entity_poly.pdbx_strand_id
1 'polypeptide(L)'
;MAKEHFNRSKPHVNIGTIGHVDHGKTTLTAAITKVLADKGFSEARSFDQIDNAPEEKERGITINTSHVEYQTANRHYAHVDCPGHADYVKNMVTGAAQMDGAIIVVAATDGPMPQTREHILLARQVNVPRLVVFMNKCDIVEDEEMLELVEMEMRELLSFYNFDGDNTPVIRGSALGALNGVEPWVSQVMELMNAVDTWIELPPRDVDKPFLMPVEDVFSITGRGTVATGRIETGIIKTSEEVQIIGLGSEGKKSVVTGVEMFRKILDEGQAGDNVGLLLRGVDKDDIKRGMVITHPGKVTPHTTFKAEVYILKKEEGGRHTPFHNKYRPQFYIRTLDVTGEITLPEGTDMVMPGDNLTINVELIYPVACNVGLRFAIREGGRTVGAGQITEIID
;
A
#
# COMPACT_ATOMS: atom_id res chain seq x y z
N MET A 1 -15.85 -12.70 -25.88
CA MET A 1 -16.05 -11.25 -26.08
C MET A 1 -14.67 -10.61 -26.13
N ALA A 2 -14.45 -9.64 -27.03
CA ALA A 2 -13.19 -8.86 -27.04
C ALA A 2 -13.14 -8.06 -25.74
N LYS A 3 -11.94 -8.03 -25.09
CA LYS A 3 -11.75 -7.19 -23.91
C LYS A 3 -11.81 -5.71 -24.29
N GLU A 4 -12.33 -4.90 -23.42
CA GLU A 4 -12.34 -3.44 -23.60
C GLU A 4 -10.92 -2.86 -23.45
N HIS A 5 -10.65 -1.76 -24.15
CA HIS A 5 -9.44 -0.97 -23.98
C HIS A 5 -9.64 0.03 -22.84
N PHE A 6 -8.60 0.20 -22.04
CA PHE A 6 -8.61 1.20 -20.97
C PHE A 6 -8.52 2.61 -21.56
N ASN A 7 -9.37 3.52 -21.10
CA ASN A 7 -9.39 4.92 -21.54
C ASN A 7 -8.67 5.83 -20.53
N ARG A 8 -7.53 6.41 -20.93
CA ARG A 8 -6.72 7.34 -20.11
C ARG A 8 -7.21 8.80 -20.20
N SER A 9 -8.52 9.06 -20.25
CA SER A 9 -9.05 10.42 -20.36
C SER A 9 -8.94 11.24 -19.07
N LYS A 10 -8.70 10.59 -17.92
CA LYS A 10 -8.58 11.22 -16.60
C LYS A 10 -7.24 10.87 -15.94
N PRO A 11 -6.69 11.77 -15.10
CA PRO A 11 -5.54 11.43 -14.26
C PRO A 11 -5.82 10.20 -13.39
N HIS A 12 -4.87 9.27 -13.32
CA HIS A 12 -4.96 8.06 -12.51
C HIS A 12 -4.29 8.26 -11.16
N VAL A 13 -4.98 7.87 -10.08
CA VAL A 13 -4.52 7.97 -8.70
C VAL A 13 -4.79 6.65 -7.98
N ASN A 14 -3.80 6.16 -7.26
CA ASN A 14 -3.94 5.00 -6.38
C ASN A 14 -4.28 5.48 -4.97
N ILE A 15 -5.44 5.07 -4.47
CA ILE A 15 -5.89 5.38 -3.12
C ILE A 15 -6.19 4.08 -2.38
N GLY A 16 -6.27 4.12 -1.06
CA GLY A 16 -6.72 2.95 -0.34
C GLY A 16 -7.33 3.28 1.01
N THR A 17 -8.00 2.29 1.59
CA THR A 17 -8.54 2.34 2.95
C THR A 17 -7.60 1.65 3.91
N ILE A 18 -7.24 2.36 4.99
CA ILE A 18 -6.42 1.86 6.11
C ILE A 18 -7.13 2.17 7.44
N GLY A 19 -6.74 1.51 8.51
CA GLY A 19 -7.33 1.70 9.84
C GLY A 19 -7.59 0.38 10.56
N HIS A 20 -8.13 0.47 11.77
CA HIS A 20 -8.34 -0.68 12.65
C HIS A 20 -9.32 -1.71 12.07
N VAL A 21 -9.24 -2.97 12.54
CA VAL A 21 -10.24 -4.00 12.26
C VAL A 21 -11.61 -3.52 12.75
N ASP A 22 -12.68 -3.91 12.07
CA ASP A 22 -14.09 -3.57 12.39
C ASP A 22 -14.46 -2.07 12.37
N HIS A 23 -13.55 -1.19 11.94
CA HIS A 23 -13.86 0.23 11.72
C HIS A 23 -14.64 0.49 10.42
N GLY A 24 -14.84 -0.54 9.56
CA GLY A 24 -15.70 -0.48 8.38
C GLY A 24 -15.01 -0.05 7.09
N LYS A 25 -13.72 -0.37 6.91
CA LYS A 25 -12.95 -0.08 5.68
C LYS A 25 -13.61 -0.67 4.43
N THR A 26 -13.84 -1.97 4.41
CA THR A 26 -14.45 -2.69 3.28
C THR A 26 -15.89 -2.24 3.05
N THR A 27 -16.64 -1.94 4.13
CA THR A 27 -17.98 -1.35 4.02
C THR A 27 -17.94 0.02 3.35
N LEU A 28 -16.94 0.86 3.69
CA LEU A 28 -16.75 2.16 3.05
C LEU A 28 -16.38 2.01 1.57
N THR A 29 -15.48 1.08 1.25
CA THR A 29 -15.10 0.77 -0.13
C THR A 29 -16.33 0.36 -0.95
N ALA A 30 -17.18 -0.51 -0.42
CA ALA A 30 -18.46 -0.89 -1.05
C ALA A 30 -19.41 0.31 -1.20
N ALA A 31 -19.54 1.16 -0.18
CA ALA A 31 -20.37 2.36 -0.21
C ALA A 31 -19.89 3.35 -1.28
N ILE A 32 -18.58 3.60 -1.38
CA ILE A 32 -18.01 4.47 -2.42
C ILE A 32 -18.38 3.97 -3.81
N THR A 33 -18.13 2.67 -4.09
CA THR A 33 -18.46 2.11 -5.42
C THR A 33 -19.93 2.22 -5.75
N LYS A 34 -20.82 1.97 -4.78
CA LYS A 34 -22.26 2.06 -4.98
C LYS A 34 -22.73 3.50 -5.22
N VAL A 35 -22.32 4.43 -4.35
CA VAL A 35 -22.70 5.85 -4.49
C VAL A 35 -22.21 6.44 -5.82
N LEU A 36 -21.01 6.06 -6.26
CA LEU A 36 -20.48 6.48 -7.55
C LEU A 36 -21.15 5.77 -8.72
N ALA A 37 -21.58 4.51 -8.56
CA ALA A 37 -22.36 3.78 -9.58
C ALA A 37 -23.72 4.41 -9.82
N ASP A 38 -24.42 4.84 -8.78
CA ASP A 38 -25.71 5.54 -8.87
C ASP A 38 -25.58 6.88 -9.63
N LYS A 39 -24.36 7.43 -9.73
CA LYS A 39 -24.02 8.63 -10.52
C LYS A 39 -23.40 8.31 -11.89
N GLY A 40 -23.27 7.04 -12.26
CA GLY A 40 -22.70 6.60 -13.54
C GLY A 40 -21.16 6.65 -13.62
N PHE A 41 -20.47 6.70 -12.49
CA PHE A 41 -19.00 6.81 -12.43
C PHE A 41 -18.29 5.49 -12.07
N SER A 42 -19.03 4.42 -11.76
CA SER A 42 -18.46 3.15 -11.33
C SER A 42 -19.40 1.99 -11.64
N GLU A 43 -18.92 0.76 -11.48
CA GLU A 43 -19.75 -0.42 -11.23
C GLU A 43 -19.82 -0.64 -9.72
N ALA A 44 -21.02 -0.87 -9.18
CA ALA A 44 -21.20 -1.18 -7.77
C ALA A 44 -20.54 -2.52 -7.43
N ARG A 45 -19.78 -2.57 -6.34
CA ARG A 45 -19.20 -3.78 -5.77
C ARG A 45 -19.79 -4.04 -4.40
N SER A 46 -20.30 -5.23 -4.18
CA SER A 46 -20.76 -5.65 -2.85
C SER A 46 -19.58 -6.02 -1.95
N PHE A 47 -19.82 -6.03 -0.64
CA PHE A 47 -18.84 -6.47 0.36
C PHE A 47 -18.24 -7.84 -0.02
N ASP A 48 -19.08 -8.84 -0.33
CA ASP A 48 -18.67 -10.21 -0.70
C ASP A 48 -17.88 -10.30 -2.02
N GLN A 49 -17.93 -9.26 -2.86
CA GLN A 49 -17.14 -9.17 -4.08
C GLN A 49 -15.78 -8.52 -3.84
N ILE A 50 -15.63 -7.75 -2.77
CA ILE A 50 -14.38 -7.14 -2.33
C ILE A 50 -13.62 -8.18 -1.50
N ASP A 51 -14.18 -8.65 -0.39
CA ASP A 51 -13.66 -9.75 0.43
C ASP A 51 -14.12 -11.09 -0.16
N ASN A 52 -13.38 -11.59 -1.14
CA ASN A 52 -13.83 -12.71 -1.97
C ASN A 52 -13.26 -14.07 -1.53
N ALA A 53 -12.15 -14.12 -0.77
CA ALA A 53 -11.54 -15.36 -0.34
C ALA A 53 -12.45 -16.12 0.64
N PRO A 54 -12.50 -17.47 0.57
CA PRO A 54 -13.31 -18.26 1.49
C PRO A 54 -13.02 -17.99 2.97
N GLU A 55 -11.74 -17.80 3.32
CA GLU A 55 -11.32 -17.49 4.69
C GLU A 55 -11.77 -16.11 5.15
N GLU A 56 -11.81 -15.11 4.26
CA GLU A 56 -12.31 -13.76 4.53
C GLU A 56 -13.80 -13.80 4.87
N LYS A 57 -14.58 -14.56 4.08
CA LYS A 57 -16.01 -14.75 4.30
C LYS A 57 -16.33 -15.50 5.59
N GLU A 58 -15.53 -16.51 5.92
CA GLU A 58 -15.71 -17.29 7.15
C GLU A 58 -15.38 -16.48 8.41
N ARG A 59 -14.33 -15.65 8.35
CA ARG A 59 -13.87 -14.85 9.49
C ARG A 59 -14.50 -13.46 9.57
N GLY A 60 -15.11 -12.97 8.48
CA GLY A 60 -15.67 -11.62 8.39
C GLY A 60 -14.61 -10.51 8.44
N ILE A 61 -13.36 -10.80 8.06
CA ILE A 61 -12.25 -9.84 8.06
C ILE A 61 -11.49 -9.90 6.74
N THR A 62 -10.99 -8.77 6.28
CA THR A 62 -10.10 -8.69 5.12
C THR A 62 -8.72 -9.26 5.46
N ILE A 63 -8.24 -10.20 4.67
CA ILE A 63 -6.93 -10.85 4.81
C ILE A 63 -5.96 -10.35 3.75
N ASN A 64 -6.39 -10.35 2.50
CA ASN A 64 -5.61 -9.91 1.36
C ASN A 64 -6.02 -8.50 0.93
N THR A 65 -5.10 -7.78 0.26
CA THR A 65 -5.47 -6.54 -0.40
C THR A 65 -6.42 -6.81 -1.55
N SER A 66 -7.50 -6.05 -1.63
CA SER A 66 -8.45 -6.09 -2.74
C SER A 66 -8.37 -4.81 -3.56
N HIS A 67 -8.41 -4.94 -4.89
CA HIS A 67 -8.33 -3.80 -5.80
C HIS A 67 -9.68 -3.55 -6.45
N VAL A 68 -10.17 -2.32 -6.33
CA VAL A 68 -11.44 -1.87 -6.89
C VAL A 68 -11.20 -0.65 -7.77
N GLU A 69 -11.90 -0.56 -8.90
CA GLU A 69 -11.84 0.55 -9.84
C GLU A 69 -13.09 1.43 -9.71
N TYR A 70 -12.89 2.73 -9.67
CA TYR A 70 -13.95 3.72 -9.82
C TYR A 70 -13.40 5.07 -10.31
N GLN A 71 -14.29 6.01 -10.60
CA GLN A 71 -13.89 7.35 -11.00
C GLN A 71 -14.82 8.40 -10.41
N THR A 72 -14.34 9.63 -10.37
CA THR A 72 -15.12 10.83 -10.15
C THR A 72 -15.26 11.60 -11.47
N ALA A 73 -15.85 12.78 -11.44
CA ALA A 73 -15.82 13.67 -12.59
C ALA A 73 -14.38 14.04 -13.03
N ASN A 74 -13.45 14.10 -12.08
CA ASN A 74 -12.11 14.66 -12.26
C ASN A 74 -11.03 13.60 -12.43
N ARG A 75 -11.14 12.43 -11.77
CA ARG A 75 -10.06 11.45 -11.64
C ARG A 75 -10.55 10.01 -11.81
N HIS A 76 -9.62 9.16 -12.22
CA HIS A 76 -9.77 7.70 -12.19
C HIS A 76 -8.99 7.14 -11.01
N TYR A 77 -9.58 6.20 -10.27
CA TYR A 77 -9.00 5.63 -9.05
C TYR A 77 -8.83 4.12 -9.15
N ALA A 78 -7.63 3.65 -8.79
CA ALA A 78 -7.42 2.30 -8.29
C ALA A 78 -7.48 2.36 -6.76
N HIS A 79 -8.43 1.67 -6.16
CA HIS A 79 -8.62 1.65 -4.72
C HIS A 79 -8.15 0.31 -4.15
N VAL A 80 -7.24 0.38 -3.18
CA VAL A 80 -6.69 -0.77 -2.47
C VAL A 80 -7.38 -0.87 -1.10
N ASP A 81 -8.23 -1.86 -0.91
CA ASP A 81 -8.78 -2.16 0.41
C ASP A 81 -7.78 -2.99 1.21
N CYS A 82 -7.31 -2.46 2.33
CA CYS A 82 -6.26 -3.07 3.15
C CYS A 82 -6.82 -3.82 4.35
N PRO A 83 -6.21 -4.96 4.74
CA PRO A 83 -6.57 -5.63 5.98
C PRO A 83 -6.33 -4.74 7.20
N GLY A 84 -7.19 -4.89 8.22
CA GLY A 84 -7.08 -4.13 9.47
C GLY A 84 -6.42 -4.91 10.60
N HIS A 85 -6.35 -6.23 10.51
CA HIS A 85 -5.87 -7.09 11.58
C HIS A 85 -4.34 -7.14 11.64
N ALA A 86 -3.78 -7.15 12.85
CA ALA A 86 -2.33 -7.13 13.10
C ALA A 86 -1.57 -8.30 12.42
N ASP A 87 -2.20 -9.47 12.29
CA ASP A 87 -1.57 -10.64 11.65
C ASP A 87 -1.32 -10.44 10.14
N TYR A 88 -2.04 -9.50 9.51
CA TYR A 88 -1.98 -9.24 8.06
C TYR A 88 -1.28 -7.93 7.71
N VAL A 89 -0.54 -7.35 8.64
CA VAL A 89 0.22 -6.09 8.43
C VAL A 89 1.14 -6.16 7.22
N LYS A 90 1.70 -7.34 6.90
CA LYS A 90 2.49 -7.54 5.68
C LYS A 90 1.70 -7.16 4.42
N ASN A 91 0.46 -7.60 4.31
CA ASN A 91 -0.41 -7.28 3.18
C ASN A 91 -0.81 -5.79 3.20
N MET A 92 -1.06 -5.23 4.39
CA MET A 92 -1.30 -3.80 4.56
C MET A 92 -0.12 -2.95 4.07
N VAL A 93 1.11 -3.28 4.48
CA VAL A 93 2.32 -2.54 4.05
C VAL A 93 2.50 -2.60 2.54
N THR A 94 2.28 -3.78 1.93
CA THR A 94 2.36 -3.94 0.47
C THR A 94 1.30 -3.11 -0.24
N GLY A 95 0.06 -3.10 0.26
CA GLY A 95 -1.01 -2.27 -0.30
C GLY A 95 -0.71 -0.78 -0.14
N ALA A 96 -0.29 -0.35 1.06
CA ALA A 96 0.03 1.04 1.33
C ALA A 96 1.19 1.57 0.47
N ALA A 97 2.19 0.75 0.16
CA ALA A 97 3.30 1.13 -0.72
C ALA A 97 2.86 1.46 -2.16
N GLN A 98 1.66 1.05 -2.55
CA GLN A 98 1.09 1.33 -3.86
C GLN A 98 0.27 2.63 -3.90
N MET A 99 -0.04 3.24 -2.75
CA MET A 99 -0.96 4.36 -2.64
C MET A 99 -0.27 5.70 -2.91
N ASP A 100 -0.96 6.56 -3.62
CA ASP A 100 -0.63 7.98 -3.81
C ASP A 100 -1.26 8.86 -2.71
N GLY A 101 -2.23 8.31 -1.98
CA GLY A 101 -2.89 8.85 -0.82
C GLY A 101 -3.73 7.77 -0.15
N ALA A 102 -4.17 7.97 1.10
CA ALA A 102 -5.01 6.99 1.78
C ALA A 102 -6.16 7.63 2.56
N ILE A 103 -7.24 6.88 2.70
CA ILE A 103 -8.37 7.18 3.57
C ILE A 103 -8.16 6.39 4.86
N ILE A 104 -7.94 7.09 5.97
CA ILE A 104 -7.90 6.46 7.29
C ILE A 104 -9.32 6.38 7.85
N VAL A 105 -9.79 5.16 8.11
CA VAL A 105 -11.13 4.92 8.63
C VAL A 105 -11.05 4.70 10.14
N VAL A 106 -11.76 5.53 10.89
CA VAL A 106 -11.88 5.46 12.35
C VAL A 106 -13.36 5.39 12.73
N ALA A 107 -13.74 4.44 13.60
CA ALA A 107 -15.09 4.39 14.12
C ALA A 107 -15.27 5.49 15.19
N ALA A 108 -16.33 6.28 15.09
CA ALA A 108 -16.65 7.32 16.06
C ALA A 108 -16.92 6.76 17.46
N THR A 109 -17.34 5.48 17.54
CA THR A 109 -17.58 4.77 18.82
C THR A 109 -16.31 4.42 19.58
N ASP A 110 -15.19 4.23 18.88
CA ASP A 110 -13.98 3.61 19.44
C ASP A 110 -12.78 4.57 19.44
N GLY A 111 -12.82 5.60 18.57
CA GLY A 111 -11.69 6.49 18.36
C GLY A 111 -10.47 5.78 17.74
N PRO A 112 -9.26 6.39 17.78
CA PRO A 112 -8.06 5.81 17.24
C PRO A 112 -7.54 4.64 18.07
N MET A 113 -7.66 3.43 17.54
CA MET A 113 -7.25 2.16 18.12
C MET A 113 -5.79 1.80 17.76
N PRO A 114 -5.18 0.75 18.36
CA PRO A 114 -3.76 0.42 18.13
C PRO A 114 -3.37 0.24 16.66
N GLN A 115 -4.19 -0.46 15.85
CA GLN A 115 -3.88 -0.61 14.42
C GLN A 115 -4.07 0.70 13.64
N THR A 116 -4.94 1.62 14.10
CA THR A 116 -5.03 2.97 13.51
C THR A 116 -3.68 3.68 13.60
N ARG A 117 -3.05 3.64 14.77
CA ARG A 117 -1.71 4.21 15.03
C ARG A 117 -0.63 3.53 14.17
N GLU A 118 -0.62 2.20 14.14
CA GLU A 118 0.33 1.43 13.34
C GLU A 118 0.18 1.72 11.85
N HIS A 119 -1.05 1.80 11.33
CA HIS A 119 -1.31 2.06 9.92
C HIS A 119 -0.89 3.46 9.48
N ILE A 120 -1.09 4.49 10.32
CA ILE A 120 -0.62 5.86 10.04
C ILE A 120 0.91 5.88 10.01
N LEU A 121 1.56 5.24 11.00
CA LEU A 121 3.02 5.09 11.04
C LEU A 121 3.55 4.41 9.76
N LEU A 122 2.96 3.27 9.38
CA LEU A 122 3.38 2.53 8.19
C LEU A 122 3.13 3.31 6.91
N ALA A 123 1.98 4.00 6.77
CA ALA A 123 1.72 4.87 5.65
C ALA A 123 2.80 5.96 5.51
N ARG A 124 3.23 6.54 6.64
CA ARG A 124 4.35 7.49 6.65
C ARG A 124 5.66 6.87 6.19
N GLN A 125 5.94 5.65 6.61
CA GLN A 125 7.18 4.94 6.26
C GLN A 125 7.25 4.55 4.78
N VAL A 126 6.14 4.08 4.20
CA VAL A 126 6.06 3.77 2.77
C VAL A 126 5.83 5.01 1.90
N ASN A 127 5.91 6.20 2.51
CA ASN A 127 5.87 7.48 1.83
C ASN A 127 4.52 7.85 1.20
N VAL A 128 3.40 7.42 1.81
CA VAL A 128 2.08 7.97 1.46
C VAL A 128 2.08 9.47 1.81
N PRO A 129 1.91 10.37 0.83
CA PRO A 129 2.15 11.79 1.06
C PRO A 129 1.05 12.46 1.86
N ARG A 130 -0.21 12.07 1.66
CA ARG A 130 -1.37 12.69 2.31
C ARG A 130 -2.43 11.66 2.69
N LEU A 131 -3.14 11.95 3.78
CA LEU A 131 -4.27 11.17 4.28
C LEU A 131 -5.54 12.01 4.25
N VAL A 132 -6.69 11.35 4.16
CA VAL A 132 -8.02 11.90 4.45
C VAL A 132 -8.63 11.04 5.53
N VAL A 133 -9.31 11.61 6.51
CA VAL A 133 -9.97 10.86 7.59
C VAL A 133 -11.44 10.69 7.26
N PHE A 134 -11.93 9.46 7.35
CA PHE A 134 -13.36 9.16 7.37
C PHE A 134 -13.74 8.65 8.76
N MET A 135 -14.44 9.48 9.53
CA MET A 135 -15.01 9.11 10.81
C MET A 135 -16.32 8.36 10.58
N ASN A 136 -16.25 7.05 10.70
CA ASN A 136 -17.34 6.14 10.39
C ASN A 136 -18.24 5.87 11.60
N LYS A 137 -19.42 5.31 11.39
CA LYS A 137 -20.42 4.95 12.40
C LYS A 137 -20.96 6.15 13.18
N CYS A 138 -20.98 7.33 12.58
CA CYS A 138 -21.58 8.52 13.21
C CYS A 138 -23.11 8.41 13.36
N ASP A 139 -23.75 7.49 12.66
CA ASP A 139 -25.19 7.20 12.76
C ASP A 139 -25.62 6.62 14.11
N ILE A 140 -24.69 6.08 14.89
CA ILE A 140 -24.96 5.47 16.21
C ILE A 140 -24.39 6.27 17.38
N VAL A 141 -23.80 7.45 17.12
CA VAL A 141 -23.26 8.35 18.15
C VAL A 141 -24.11 9.61 18.15
N GLU A 142 -24.87 9.82 19.24
CA GLU A 142 -25.75 10.98 19.40
C GLU A 142 -25.04 12.18 20.04
N ASP A 143 -23.91 11.93 20.71
CA ASP A 143 -23.14 12.93 21.44
C ASP A 143 -22.13 13.64 20.54
N GLU A 144 -22.39 14.91 20.25
CA GLU A 144 -21.53 15.76 19.41
C GLU A 144 -20.15 15.98 20.06
N GLU A 145 -20.06 16.10 21.39
CA GLU A 145 -18.80 16.28 22.11
C GLU A 145 -17.89 15.06 21.90
N MET A 146 -18.47 13.85 21.82
CA MET A 146 -17.73 12.63 21.52
C MET A 146 -17.16 12.63 20.11
N LEU A 147 -17.93 13.10 19.12
CA LEU A 147 -17.45 13.24 17.74
C LEU A 147 -16.30 14.24 17.64
N GLU A 148 -16.41 15.38 18.32
CA GLU A 148 -15.35 16.41 18.39
C GLU A 148 -14.08 15.86 19.06
N LEU A 149 -14.21 15.08 20.13
CA LEU A 149 -13.08 14.45 20.81
C LEU A 149 -12.33 13.48 19.91
N VAL A 150 -13.04 12.59 19.21
CA VAL A 150 -12.42 11.64 18.26
C VAL A 150 -11.74 12.39 17.13
N GLU A 151 -12.31 13.47 16.60
CA GLU A 151 -11.68 14.30 15.58
C GLU A 151 -10.38 14.93 16.10
N MET A 152 -10.39 15.48 17.31
CA MET A 152 -9.21 16.08 17.95
C MET A 152 -8.10 15.04 18.14
N GLU A 153 -8.42 13.87 18.67
CA GLU A 153 -7.47 12.77 18.84
C GLU A 153 -6.85 12.33 17.50
N MET A 154 -7.64 12.28 16.43
CA MET A 154 -7.13 11.95 15.10
C MET A 154 -6.19 13.02 14.57
N ARG A 155 -6.49 14.31 14.74
CA ARG A 155 -5.63 15.42 14.34
C ARG A 155 -4.30 15.42 15.08
N GLU A 156 -4.33 15.20 16.40
CA GLU A 156 -3.13 15.05 17.22
C GLU A 156 -2.29 13.86 16.78
N LEU A 157 -2.92 12.72 16.49
CA LEU A 157 -2.25 11.51 16.04
C LEU A 157 -1.58 11.69 14.67
N LEU A 158 -2.25 12.36 13.73
CA LEU A 158 -1.69 12.69 12.42
C LEU A 158 -0.47 13.61 12.56
N SER A 159 -0.58 14.65 13.38
CA SER A 159 0.53 15.58 13.67
C SER A 159 1.71 14.88 14.33
N PHE A 160 1.45 13.95 15.25
CA PHE A 160 2.47 13.14 15.91
C PHE A 160 3.31 12.31 14.90
N TYR A 161 2.68 11.77 13.84
CA TYR A 161 3.36 11.04 12.77
C TYR A 161 3.80 11.93 11.59
N ASN A 162 3.87 13.26 11.79
CA ASN A 162 4.31 14.24 10.78
C ASN A 162 3.43 14.29 9.51
N PHE A 163 2.13 14.05 9.63
CA PHE A 163 1.14 14.47 8.66
C PHE A 163 0.57 15.84 9.06
N ASP A 164 -0.05 16.53 8.11
CA ASP A 164 -0.71 17.83 8.38
C ASP A 164 -2.05 17.59 9.11
N GLY A 165 -2.00 17.40 10.42
CA GLY A 165 -3.19 17.10 11.23
C GLY A 165 -4.21 18.23 11.26
N ASP A 166 -3.74 19.48 11.23
CA ASP A 166 -4.62 20.66 11.33
C ASP A 166 -5.48 20.84 10.07
N ASN A 167 -4.89 20.62 8.88
CA ASN A 167 -5.56 20.86 7.60
C ASN A 167 -6.11 19.58 6.95
N THR A 168 -5.77 18.40 7.47
CA THR A 168 -6.29 17.12 6.93
C THR A 168 -7.83 17.10 6.99
N PRO A 169 -8.51 16.86 5.85
CA PRO A 169 -9.97 16.72 5.85
C PRO A 169 -10.43 15.57 6.74
N VAL A 170 -11.41 15.85 7.60
CA VAL A 170 -12.09 14.84 8.42
C VAL A 170 -13.57 14.85 8.04
N ILE A 171 -14.03 13.77 7.43
CA ILE A 171 -15.41 13.61 6.99
C ILE A 171 -16.13 12.69 7.96
N ARG A 172 -17.21 13.18 8.57
CA ARG A 172 -18.07 12.42 9.47
C ARG A 172 -19.15 11.71 8.68
N GLY A 173 -19.34 10.40 8.87
CA GLY A 173 -20.29 9.65 8.06
C GLY A 173 -20.66 8.28 8.61
N SER A 174 -21.52 7.60 7.88
CA SER A 174 -21.88 6.19 8.06
C SER A 174 -21.75 5.46 6.73
N ALA A 175 -20.73 4.59 6.63
CA ALA A 175 -20.53 3.77 5.45
C ALA A 175 -21.73 2.83 5.21
N LEU A 176 -22.27 2.25 6.28
CA LEU A 176 -23.44 1.37 6.20
C LEU A 176 -24.70 2.15 5.78
N GLY A 177 -24.91 3.34 6.36
CA GLY A 177 -26.02 4.21 5.98
C GLY A 177 -25.94 4.62 4.52
N ALA A 178 -24.75 5.01 4.03
CA ALA A 178 -24.54 5.34 2.62
C ALA A 178 -24.74 4.14 1.70
N LEU A 179 -24.24 2.96 2.09
CA LEU A 179 -24.45 1.70 1.36
C LEU A 179 -25.93 1.34 1.22
N ASN A 180 -26.75 1.69 2.22
CA ASN A 180 -28.19 1.51 2.21
C ASN A 180 -28.96 2.66 1.52
N GLY A 181 -28.24 3.66 0.97
CA GLY A 181 -28.86 4.78 0.26
C GLY A 181 -29.54 5.81 1.17
N VAL A 182 -29.16 5.88 2.44
CA VAL A 182 -29.76 6.79 3.44
C VAL A 182 -29.05 8.15 3.42
N GLU A 183 -29.80 9.24 3.26
CA GLU A 183 -29.26 10.59 3.49
C GLU A 183 -29.24 10.91 5.00
N PRO A 184 -28.25 11.69 5.51
CA PRO A 184 -27.26 12.46 4.72
C PRO A 184 -26.00 11.65 4.34
N TRP A 185 -25.92 10.36 4.66
CA TRP A 185 -24.70 9.55 4.56
C TRP A 185 -24.20 9.37 3.12
N VAL A 186 -25.11 9.31 2.15
CA VAL A 186 -24.75 9.30 0.71
C VAL A 186 -24.03 10.59 0.34
N SER A 187 -24.52 11.74 0.80
CA SER A 187 -23.89 13.05 0.57
C SER A 187 -22.53 13.13 1.24
N GLN A 188 -22.33 12.54 2.44
CA GLN A 188 -21.04 12.52 3.13
C GLN A 188 -19.99 11.68 2.39
N VAL A 189 -20.37 10.55 1.77
CA VAL A 189 -19.45 9.79 0.90
C VAL A 189 -19.05 10.62 -0.33
N MET A 190 -19.94 11.41 -0.89
CA MET A 190 -19.60 12.33 -1.99
C MET A 190 -18.66 13.45 -1.53
N GLU A 191 -18.83 13.96 -0.31
CA GLU A 191 -17.93 14.92 0.30
C GLU A 191 -16.53 14.31 0.53
N LEU A 192 -16.46 13.06 1.01
CA LEU A 192 -15.21 12.31 1.08
C LEU A 192 -14.52 12.25 -0.27
N MET A 193 -15.24 11.89 -1.33
CA MET A 193 -14.63 11.80 -2.67
C MET A 193 -14.19 13.16 -3.21
N ASN A 194 -14.90 14.23 -2.88
CA ASN A 194 -14.45 15.59 -3.20
C ASN A 194 -13.20 15.99 -2.42
N ALA A 195 -13.12 15.62 -1.12
CA ALA A 195 -11.92 15.83 -0.32
C ALA A 195 -10.73 15.06 -0.89
N VAL A 196 -10.92 13.80 -1.31
CA VAL A 196 -9.89 13.00 -1.98
C VAL A 196 -9.45 13.64 -3.29
N ASP A 197 -10.38 14.11 -4.12
CA ASP A 197 -10.10 14.78 -5.40
C ASP A 197 -9.25 16.07 -5.22
N THR A 198 -9.48 16.81 -4.15
CA THR A 198 -8.88 18.14 -3.94
C THR A 198 -7.66 18.12 -3.03
N TRP A 199 -7.65 17.28 -2.00
CA TRP A 199 -6.59 17.21 -1.00
C TRP A 199 -5.42 16.32 -1.42
N ILE A 200 -5.69 15.15 -2.03
CA ILE A 200 -4.63 14.27 -2.51
C ILE A 200 -4.03 14.86 -3.79
N GLU A 201 -2.75 15.18 -3.76
CA GLU A 201 -2.04 15.71 -4.92
C GLU A 201 -1.87 14.65 -6.01
N LEU A 202 -1.84 15.09 -7.27
CA LEU A 202 -1.45 14.20 -8.36
C LEU A 202 0.05 13.91 -8.23
N PRO A 203 0.44 12.65 -8.04
CA PRO A 203 1.84 12.33 -7.85
C PRO A 203 2.63 12.52 -9.15
N PRO A 204 3.89 12.96 -9.07
CA PRO A 204 4.78 12.91 -10.21
C PRO A 204 4.96 11.47 -10.67
N ARG A 205 5.03 11.24 -11.98
CA ARG A 205 5.24 9.92 -12.57
C ARG A 205 6.59 9.87 -13.25
N ASP A 206 7.47 9.01 -12.77
CA ASP A 206 8.83 8.81 -13.29
C ASP A 206 8.83 7.97 -14.57
N VAL A 207 8.16 8.45 -15.62
CA VAL A 207 8.01 7.72 -16.89
C VAL A 207 9.29 7.64 -17.72
N ASP A 208 10.22 8.58 -17.52
CA ASP A 208 11.49 8.65 -18.26
C ASP A 208 12.58 7.74 -17.65
N LYS A 209 12.34 7.17 -16.48
CA LYS A 209 13.26 6.20 -15.87
C LYS A 209 13.09 4.81 -16.47
N PRO A 210 14.07 3.90 -16.31
CA PRO A 210 13.90 2.51 -16.69
C PRO A 210 12.66 1.88 -16.04
N PHE A 211 11.96 1.02 -16.78
CA PHE A 211 10.81 0.31 -16.25
C PHE A 211 11.17 -0.55 -15.05
N LEU A 212 10.39 -0.44 -13.99
CA LEU A 212 10.47 -1.25 -12.78
C LEU A 212 9.07 -1.47 -12.19
N MET A 213 8.71 -2.73 -11.97
CA MET A 213 7.48 -3.16 -11.32
C MET A 213 7.78 -4.20 -10.24
N PRO A 214 7.61 -3.88 -8.94
CA PRO A 214 7.62 -4.88 -7.88
C PRO A 214 6.44 -5.85 -8.04
N VAL A 215 6.71 -7.15 -7.89
CA VAL A 215 5.69 -8.19 -7.97
C VAL A 215 4.89 -8.25 -6.67
N GLU A 216 3.59 -8.13 -6.77
CA GLU A 216 2.64 -8.25 -5.66
C GLU A 216 2.03 -9.65 -5.60
N ASP A 217 1.52 -10.14 -6.72
CA ASP A 217 0.91 -11.46 -6.83
C ASP A 217 1.16 -12.10 -8.20
N VAL A 218 0.98 -13.42 -8.28
CA VAL A 218 1.26 -14.20 -9.50
C VAL A 218 0.14 -15.21 -9.73
N PHE A 219 -0.43 -15.18 -10.93
CA PHE A 219 -1.51 -16.05 -11.34
C PHE A 219 -1.13 -16.86 -12.58
N SER A 220 -1.67 -18.07 -12.70
CA SER A 220 -1.67 -18.80 -13.95
C SER A 220 -3.05 -18.73 -14.59
N ILE A 221 -3.10 -18.32 -15.86
CA ILE A 221 -4.35 -18.31 -16.64
C ILE A 221 -4.25 -19.39 -17.69
N THR A 222 -5.15 -20.37 -17.63
CA THR A 222 -5.21 -21.47 -18.60
C THR A 222 -5.29 -20.93 -20.03
N GLY A 223 -4.36 -21.34 -20.88
CA GLY A 223 -4.27 -20.93 -22.30
C GLY A 223 -3.68 -19.53 -22.55
N ARG A 224 -3.31 -18.77 -21.47
CA ARG A 224 -2.71 -17.43 -21.61
C ARG A 224 -1.32 -17.32 -20.98
N GLY A 225 -0.96 -18.19 -20.04
CA GLY A 225 0.33 -18.21 -19.37
C GLY A 225 0.29 -17.58 -17.97
N THR A 226 1.46 -17.15 -17.51
CA THR A 226 1.65 -16.55 -16.19
C THR A 226 1.41 -15.04 -16.25
N VAL A 227 0.68 -14.54 -15.24
CA VAL A 227 0.42 -13.11 -15.04
C VAL A 227 1.04 -12.70 -13.71
N ALA A 228 1.92 -11.70 -13.75
CA ALA A 228 2.43 -11.05 -12.56
C ALA A 228 1.74 -9.69 -12.39
N THR A 229 1.23 -9.42 -11.20
CA THR A 229 0.59 -8.14 -10.88
C THR A 229 1.49 -7.28 -10.01
N GLY A 230 1.32 -5.97 -10.14
CA GLY A 230 2.00 -4.98 -9.34
C GLY A 230 1.73 -3.56 -9.81
N ARG A 231 2.15 -2.58 -9.01
CA ARG A 231 2.20 -1.19 -9.44
C ARG A 231 3.51 -0.92 -10.16
N ILE A 232 3.47 -0.29 -11.33
CA ILE A 232 4.66 0.20 -12.00
C ILE A 232 5.24 1.36 -11.18
N GLU A 233 6.45 1.18 -10.66
CA GLU A 233 7.15 2.18 -9.84
C GLU A 233 7.76 3.27 -10.72
N THR A 234 8.44 2.86 -11.80
CA THR A 234 9.07 3.77 -12.76
C THR A 234 8.95 3.25 -14.19
N GLY A 235 9.09 4.16 -15.16
CA GLY A 235 9.19 3.84 -16.58
C GLY A 235 7.87 3.51 -17.26
N ILE A 236 8.01 2.94 -18.46
CA ILE A 236 6.92 2.50 -19.33
C ILE A 236 7.22 1.07 -19.79
N ILE A 237 6.19 0.27 -19.97
CA ILE A 237 6.27 -1.09 -20.54
C ILE A 237 5.22 -1.29 -21.62
N LYS A 238 5.63 -1.89 -22.75
CA LYS A 238 4.75 -2.22 -23.86
C LYS A 238 4.71 -3.71 -24.11
N THR A 239 3.69 -4.13 -24.84
CA THR A 239 3.63 -5.49 -25.36
C THR A 239 4.81 -5.75 -26.31
N SER A 240 5.30 -7.00 -26.32
CA SER A 240 6.46 -7.47 -27.09
C SER A 240 7.82 -7.01 -26.56
N GLU A 241 7.90 -6.24 -25.49
CA GLU A 241 9.16 -5.89 -24.85
C GLU A 241 9.73 -7.04 -24.01
N GLU A 242 11.06 -7.18 -24.04
CA GLU A 242 11.80 -8.13 -23.22
C GLU A 242 11.95 -7.56 -21.79
N VAL A 243 11.69 -8.40 -20.81
CA VAL A 243 11.83 -8.09 -19.39
C VAL A 243 12.69 -9.14 -18.69
N GLN A 244 13.23 -8.75 -17.54
CA GLN A 244 13.98 -9.61 -16.64
C GLN A 244 13.32 -9.61 -15.25
N ILE A 245 13.21 -10.80 -14.67
CA ILE A 245 12.63 -11.04 -13.34
C ILE A 245 13.78 -11.25 -12.38
N ILE A 246 13.91 -10.40 -11.36
CA ILE A 246 15.08 -10.31 -10.49
C ILE A 246 14.67 -10.38 -9.02
N GLY A 247 15.51 -10.95 -8.18
CA GLY A 247 15.39 -11.00 -6.72
C GLY A 247 15.27 -12.41 -6.17
N LEU A 248 15.36 -12.55 -4.85
CA LEU A 248 15.27 -13.80 -4.10
C LEU A 248 16.28 -14.89 -4.55
N GLY A 249 17.48 -14.48 -4.96
CA GLY A 249 18.52 -15.39 -5.43
C GLY A 249 18.34 -15.88 -6.87
N SER A 250 17.37 -15.34 -7.61
CA SER A 250 17.22 -15.62 -9.05
C SER A 250 18.34 -14.95 -9.84
N GLU A 251 18.95 -15.70 -10.78
CA GLU A 251 19.94 -15.17 -11.74
C GLU A 251 19.36 -14.17 -12.76
N GLY A 252 18.05 -13.87 -12.67
CA GLY A 252 17.37 -12.96 -13.57
C GLY A 252 16.78 -13.64 -14.80
N LYS A 253 15.67 -14.36 -14.63
CA LYS A 253 14.95 -15.02 -15.73
C LYS A 253 14.39 -14.00 -16.71
N LYS A 254 14.68 -14.18 -18.01
CA LYS A 254 14.15 -13.33 -19.08
C LYS A 254 12.78 -13.81 -19.54
N SER A 255 11.94 -12.87 -19.91
CA SER A 255 10.61 -13.10 -20.46
C SER A 255 10.24 -12.02 -21.46
N VAL A 256 9.12 -12.19 -22.15
CA VAL A 256 8.54 -11.19 -23.05
C VAL A 256 7.12 -10.89 -22.57
N VAL A 257 6.79 -9.62 -22.48
CA VAL A 257 5.44 -9.16 -22.13
C VAL A 257 4.52 -9.39 -23.34
N THR A 258 3.52 -10.24 -23.19
CA THR A 258 2.54 -10.54 -24.25
C THR A 258 1.24 -9.78 -24.11
N GLY A 259 1.04 -9.09 -23.00
CA GLY A 259 -0.11 -8.24 -22.75
C GLY A 259 0.05 -7.45 -21.48
N VAL A 260 -0.54 -6.26 -21.45
CA VAL A 260 -0.64 -5.39 -20.28
C VAL A 260 -2.14 -5.18 -20.00
N GLU A 261 -2.57 -5.45 -18.79
CA GLU A 261 -3.99 -5.34 -18.41
C GLU A 261 -4.12 -4.56 -17.08
N MET A 262 -5.14 -3.74 -16.98
CA MET A 262 -5.56 -3.07 -15.74
C MET A 262 -7.08 -3.22 -15.59
N PHE A 263 -7.56 -3.74 -14.44
CA PHE A 263 -8.98 -4.00 -14.19
C PHE A 263 -9.68 -4.79 -15.32
N ARG A 264 -9.00 -5.81 -15.85
CA ARG A 264 -9.45 -6.67 -16.97
C ARG A 264 -9.58 -5.96 -18.32
N LYS A 265 -9.18 -4.69 -18.43
CA LYS A 265 -9.09 -3.93 -19.68
C LYS A 265 -7.68 -3.99 -20.23
N ILE A 266 -7.56 -3.98 -21.56
CA ILE A 266 -6.27 -4.02 -22.25
C ILE A 266 -5.68 -2.61 -22.26
N LEU A 267 -4.37 -2.51 -21.99
CA LEU A 267 -3.59 -1.30 -22.20
C LEU A 267 -2.61 -1.52 -23.36
N ASP A 268 -2.42 -0.49 -24.18
CA ASP A 268 -1.37 -0.47 -25.19
C ASP A 268 0.02 -0.40 -24.56
N GLU A 269 0.12 0.34 -23.45
CA GLU A 269 1.29 0.47 -22.59
C GLU A 269 0.90 0.67 -21.12
N GLY A 270 1.73 0.13 -20.21
CA GLY A 270 1.68 0.44 -18.78
C GLY A 270 2.73 1.51 -18.45
N GLN A 271 2.38 2.47 -17.60
CA GLN A 271 3.29 3.55 -17.19
C GLN A 271 3.39 3.66 -15.67
N ALA A 272 4.44 4.35 -15.19
CA ALA A 272 4.63 4.61 -13.76
C ALA A 272 3.32 5.08 -13.09
N GLY A 273 2.94 4.39 -12.02
CA GLY A 273 1.71 4.61 -11.26
C GLY A 273 0.56 3.67 -11.61
N ASP A 274 0.58 2.97 -12.74
CA ASP A 274 -0.47 2.01 -13.08
C ASP A 274 -0.36 0.72 -12.27
N ASN A 275 -1.48 0.20 -11.78
CA ASN A 275 -1.60 -1.14 -11.21
C ASN A 275 -1.95 -2.13 -12.33
N VAL A 276 -0.99 -2.91 -12.78
CA VAL A 276 -1.14 -3.76 -13.96
C VAL A 276 -0.91 -5.23 -13.69
N GLY A 277 -1.51 -6.07 -14.53
CA GLY A 277 -1.13 -7.45 -14.74
C GLY A 277 -0.33 -7.57 -16.03
N LEU A 278 0.90 -8.04 -15.93
CA LEU A 278 1.75 -8.34 -17.08
C LEU A 278 1.62 -9.81 -17.43
N LEU A 279 1.18 -10.09 -18.66
CA LEU A 279 1.18 -11.44 -19.22
C LEU A 279 2.59 -11.75 -19.72
N LEU A 280 3.18 -12.82 -19.19
CA LEU A 280 4.58 -13.18 -19.44
C LEU A 280 4.68 -14.49 -20.20
N ARG A 281 5.57 -14.54 -21.19
CA ARG A 281 5.82 -15.72 -22.03
C ARG A 281 6.98 -16.55 -21.50
N GLY A 282 6.81 -17.88 -21.45
CA GLY A 282 7.90 -18.82 -21.19
C GLY A 282 8.41 -18.82 -19.75
N VAL A 283 7.57 -18.35 -18.81
CA VAL A 283 7.83 -18.43 -17.37
C VAL A 283 6.66 -19.12 -16.69
N ASP A 284 6.97 -19.99 -15.74
CA ASP A 284 5.97 -20.67 -14.93
C ASP A 284 5.65 -19.83 -13.67
N LYS A 285 4.49 -20.12 -13.06
CA LYS A 285 4.08 -19.41 -11.84
C LYS A 285 5.14 -19.53 -10.74
N ASP A 286 5.81 -20.67 -10.61
CA ASP A 286 6.79 -20.94 -9.57
C ASP A 286 8.15 -20.22 -9.79
N ASP A 287 8.39 -19.70 -11.00
CA ASP A 287 9.56 -18.90 -11.32
C ASP A 287 9.48 -17.46 -10.79
N ILE A 288 8.27 -17.01 -10.50
CA ILE A 288 7.98 -15.64 -10.07
C ILE A 288 7.36 -15.68 -8.68
N LYS A 289 7.88 -14.85 -7.80
CA LYS A 289 7.36 -14.75 -6.42
C LYS A 289 7.14 -13.30 -6.05
N ARG A 290 6.18 -13.07 -5.14
CA ARG A 290 6.03 -11.79 -4.47
C ARG A 290 7.38 -11.33 -3.90
N GLY A 291 7.71 -10.06 -4.07
CA GLY A 291 8.97 -9.47 -3.62
C GLY A 291 10.07 -9.44 -4.70
N MET A 292 9.93 -10.19 -5.78
CA MET A 292 10.75 -9.99 -6.97
C MET A 292 10.36 -8.69 -7.69
N VAL A 293 11.21 -8.24 -8.60
CA VAL A 293 10.91 -7.11 -9.50
C VAL A 293 11.00 -7.54 -10.95
N ILE A 294 10.16 -6.93 -11.78
CA ILE A 294 10.22 -7.05 -13.24
C ILE A 294 10.74 -5.73 -13.78
N THR A 295 11.77 -5.80 -14.63
CA THR A 295 12.45 -4.63 -15.18
C THR A 295 12.95 -4.90 -16.60
N HIS A 296 13.37 -3.87 -17.32
CA HIS A 296 14.11 -4.08 -18.57
C HIS A 296 15.45 -4.75 -18.29
N PRO A 297 15.95 -5.64 -19.21
CA PRO A 297 17.17 -6.38 -18.97
C PRO A 297 18.38 -5.48 -18.67
N GLY A 298 19.14 -5.83 -17.62
CA GLY A 298 20.36 -5.12 -17.24
C GLY A 298 20.17 -3.71 -16.65
N LYS A 299 18.95 -3.33 -16.27
CA LYS A 299 18.68 -1.99 -15.70
C LYS A 299 18.68 -1.96 -14.18
N VAL A 300 18.54 -3.09 -13.54
CA VAL A 300 18.53 -3.21 -12.07
C VAL A 300 19.48 -4.33 -11.68
N THR A 301 20.31 -4.08 -10.67
CA THR A 301 21.18 -5.07 -10.01
C THR A 301 20.61 -5.37 -8.64
N PRO A 302 20.46 -6.63 -8.26
CA PRO A 302 20.10 -6.99 -6.89
C PRO A 302 21.34 -6.91 -5.98
N HIS A 303 21.13 -6.48 -4.74
CA HIS A 303 22.18 -6.27 -3.75
C HIS A 303 21.84 -6.99 -2.44
N THR A 304 22.88 -7.40 -1.72
CA THR A 304 22.75 -8.00 -0.38
C THR A 304 23.17 -7.06 0.71
N THR A 305 24.11 -6.14 0.44
CA THR A 305 24.75 -5.34 1.47
C THR A 305 24.61 -3.85 1.20
N PHE A 306 24.12 -3.11 2.19
CA PHE A 306 23.96 -1.67 2.09
C PHE A 306 24.12 -0.97 3.44
N LYS A 307 24.39 0.35 3.41
CA LYS A 307 24.26 1.24 4.58
C LYS A 307 22.91 1.93 4.55
N ALA A 308 22.39 2.18 5.72
CA ALA A 308 21.12 2.89 5.88
C ALA A 308 21.11 3.77 7.12
N GLU A 309 20.49 4.92 7.01
CA GLU A 309 20.06 5.70 8.16
C GLU A 309 18.74 5.13 8.67
N VAL A 310 18.68 4.85 9.99
CA VAL A 310 17.50 4.24 10.61
C VAL A 310 17.09 5.00 11.86
N TYR A 311 15.78 5.04 12.09
CA TYR A 311 15.18 5.43 13.35
C TYR A 311 14.54 4.22 14.03
N ILE A 312 14.89 4.00 15.29
CA ILE A 312 14.33 2.90 16.08
C ILE A 312 13.17 3.42 16.92
N LEU A 313 11.98 2.88 16.67
CA LEU A 313 10.74 3.32 17.30
C LEU A 313 10.76 3.12 18.82
N LYS A 314 10.29 4.13 19.54
CA LYS A 314 10.07 4.06 20.99
C LYS A 314 8.86 3.17 21.32
N LYS A 315 8.77 2.78 22.59
CA LYS A 315 7.63 2.00 23.11
C LYS A 315 6.29 2.71 22.88
N GLU A 316 6.27 4.01 23.11
CA GLU A 316 5.07 4.87 22.94
C GLU A 316 4.61 4.95 21.48
N GLU A 317 5.54 4.72 20.54
CA GLU A 317 5.29 4.65 19.09
C GLU A 317 4.91 3.24 18.62
N GLY A 318 4.72 2.30 19.55
CA GLY A 318 4.44 0.89 19.25
C GLY A 318 5.69 0.04 19.00
N GLY A 319 6.89 0.62 19.13
CA GLY A 319 8.17 -0.02 18.90
C GLY A 319 8.69 -0.87 20.04
N ARG A 320 10.01 -0.97 20.15
CA ARG A 320 10.71 -1.74 21.18
C ARG A 320 10.72 -1.01 22.52
N HIS A 321 10.86 -1.80 23.59
CA HIS A 321 11.12 -1.29 24.95
C HIS A 321 12.52 -1.70 25.47
N THR A 322 13.26 -2.52 24.70
CA THR A 322 14.60 -3.00 25.03
C THR A 322 15.58 -2.63 23.92
N PRO A 323 16.84 -2.36 24.24
CA PRO A 323 17.88 -2.16 23.24
C PRO A 323 18.12 -3.44 22.42
N PHE A 324 18.78 -3.28 21.28
CA PHE A 324 19.38 -4.40 20.57
C PHE A 324 20.89 -4.19 20.39
N HIS A 325 21.59 -5.29 20.20
CA HIS A 325 23.04 -5.34 20.06
C HIS A 325 23.46 -5.66 18.64
N ASN A 326 24.74 -5.59 18.37
CA ASN A 326 25.35 -6.00 17.11
C ASN A 326 24.89 -7.43 16.71
N LYS A 327 24.78 -7.68 15.40
CA LYS A 327 24.25 -8.93 14.82
C LYS A 327 22.75 -9.19 15.08
N TYR A 328 21.99 -8.15 15.37
CA TYR A 328 20.53 -8.24 15.42
C TYR A 328 19.96 -8.61 14.06
N ARG A 329 19.01 -9.55 14.03
CA ARG A 329 18.44 -10.14 12.80
C ARG A 329 16.92 -9.94 12.70
N PRO A 330 16.46 -8.74 12.40
CA PRO A 330 15.05 -8.47 12.15
C PRO A 330 14.64 -8.80 10.70
N GLN A 331 13.35 -8.58 10.41
CA GLN A 331 12.83 -8.58 9.04
C GLN A 331 12.86 -7.16 8.47
N PHE A 332 13.32 -7.03 7.23
CA PHE A 332 13.29 -5.81 6.44
C PHE A 332 12.16 -5.91 5.43
N TYR A 333 11.26 -4.93 5.47
CA TYR A 333 10.18 -4.80 4.50
C TYR A 333 10.60 -3.79 3.45
N ILE A 334 10.94 -4.29 2.27
CA ILE A 334 11.47 -3.52 1.14
C ILE A 334 10.53 -3.71 -0.04
N ARG A 335 9.80 -2.68 -0.47
CA ARG A 335 8.73 -2.78 -1.48
C ARG A 335 7.68 -3.83 -1.08
N THR A 336 7.52 -4.87 -1.90
CA THR A 336 6.58 -5.98 -1.65
C THR A 336 7.21 -7.18 -0.94
N LEU A 337 8.52 -7.10 -0.62
CA LEU A 337 9.32 -8.17 -0.01
C LEU A 337 9.45 -7.99 1.50
N ASP A 338 9.43 -9.10 2.22
CA ASP A 338 9.97 -9.24 3.57
C ASP A 338 11.19 -10.16 3.53
N VAL A 339 12.32 -9.69 4.03
CA VAL A 339 13.58 -10.42 4.02
C VAL A 339 14.31 -10.24 5.36
N THR A 340 14.87 -11.32 5.88
CA THR A 340 15.73 -11.25 7.06
C THR A 340 17.08 -10.64 6.68
N GLY A 341 17.59 -9.75 7.53
CA GLY A 341 18.93 -9.19 7.40
C GLY A 341 19.62 -9.08 8.74
N GLU A 342 20.94 -9.16 8.74
CA GLU A 342 21.78 -8.93 9.90
C GLU A 342 22.23 -7.47 9.94
N ILE A 343 22.11 -6.85 11.13
CA ILE A 343 22.56 -5.49 11.37
C ILE A 343 23.94 -5.50 12.00
N THR A 344 24.86 -4.78 11.39
CA THR A 344 26.17 -4.46 11.97
C THR A 344 26.19 -3.00 12.37
N LEU A 345 26.49 -2.76 13.66
CA LEU A 345 26.55 -1.43 14.25
C LEU A 345 27.89 -0.74 13.93
N PRO A 346 27.93 0.60 13.90
CA PRO A 346 29.17 1.36 13.75
C PRO A 346 30.17 1.06 14.88
N GLU A 347 31.47 1.21 14.58
CA GLU A 347 32.55 1.06 15.59
C GLU A 347 32.26 1.98 16.79
N GLY A 348 32.42 1.42 17.99
CA GLY A 348 32.19 2.13 19.26
C GLY A 348 30.71 2.18 19.70
N THR A 349 29.80 1.54 18.98
CA THR A 349 28.39 1.42 19.38
C THR A 349 28.12 -0.01 19.83
N ASP A 350 27.92 -0.21 21.13
CA ASP A 350 27.64 -1.54 21.69
C ASP A 350 26.18 -1.94 21.61
N MET A 351 25.26 -0.97 21.67
CA MET A 351 23.83 -1.19 21.65
C MET A 351 23.09 0.01 21.04
N VAL A 352 21.88 -0.22 20.60
CA VAL A 352 20.97 0.80 20.08
C VAL A 352 19.72 0.83 20.93
N MET A 353 19.33 2.02 21.38
CA MET A 353 18.16 2.26 22.22
C MET A 353 16.93 2.61 21.37
N PRO A 354 15.72 2.29 21.84
CA PRO A 354 14.51 2.87 21.26
C PRO A 354 14.56 4.40 21.29
N GLY A 355 14.32 5.02 20.15
CA GLY A 355 14.43 6.47 19.93
C GLY A 355 15.73 6.93 19.28
N ASP A 356 16.69 6.04 19.07
CA ASP A 356 17.95 6.39 18.42
C ASP A 356 17.81 6.55 16.90
N ASN A 357 18.55 7.52 16.37
CA ASN A 357 18.85 7.67 14.96
C ASN A 357 20.31 7.33 14.73
N LEU A 358 20.59 6.41 13.80
CA LEU A 358 21.95 6.02 13.50
C LEU A 358 22.09 5.45 12.09
N THR A 359 23.33 5.42 11.60
CA THR A 359 23.66 4.69 10.37
C THR A 359 24.04 3.26 10.73
N ILE A 360 23.48 2.28 10.03
CA ILE A 360 23.78 0.85 10.19
C ILE A 360 24.26 0.25 8.88
N ASN A 361 25.02 -0.84 8.97
CA ASN A 361 25.25 -1.74 7.84
C ASN A 361 24.27 -2.90 7.93
N VAL A 362 23.69 -3.26 6.79
CA VAL A 362 22.72 -4.36 6.67
C VAL A 362 23.24 -5.37 5.67
N GLU A 363 23.20 -6.65 6.04
CA GLU A 363 23.45 -7.77 5.15
C GLU A 363 22.19 -8.64 5.08
N LEU A 364 21.54 -8.66 3.92
CA LEU A 364 20.33 -9.45 3.67
C LEU A 364 20.69 -10.90 3.35
N ILE A 365 19.81 -11.84 3.70
CA ILE A 365 20.01 -13.28 3.41
C ILE A 365 19.84 -13.62 1.92
N TYR A 366 19.22 -12.74 1.13
CA TYR A 366 19.04 -12.86 -0.31
C TYR A 366 19.30 -11.52 -1.00
N PRO A 367 19.81 -11.54 -2.25
CA PRO A 367 19.92 -10.33 -3.07
C PRO A 367 18.53 -9.75 -3.37
N VAL A 368 18.37 -8.46 -3.16
CA VAL A 368 17.13 -7.70 -3.36
C VAL A 368 17.38 -6.54 -4.31
N ALA A 369 16.46 -6.29 -5.23
CA ALA A 369 16.50 -5.11 -6.07
C ALA A 369 16.29 -3.85 -5.19
N CYS A 370 17.38 -3.21 -4.79
CA CYS A 370 17.36 -2.00 -3.98
C CYS A 370 18.29 -0.93 -4.56
N ASN A 371 18.09 0.31 -4.15
CA ASN A 371 18.86 1.46 -4.61
C ASN A 371 18.96 2.50 -3.50
N VAL A 372 19.92 3.40 -3.62
CA VAL A 372 20.05 4.55 -2.71
C VAL A 372 18.77 5.38 -2.74
N GLY A 373 18.32 5.80 -1.57
CA GLY A 373 17.08 6.55 -1.37
C GLY A 373 15.85 5.67 -1.09
N LEU A 374 15.94 4.35 -1.30
CA LEU A 374 14.84 3.43 -1.03
C LEU A 374 14.58 3.33 0.47
N ARG A 375 13.32 3.50 0.88
CA ARG A 375 12.87 3.36 2.26
C ARG A 375 12.46 1.93 2.57
N PHE A 376 12.57 1.56 3.83
CA PHE A 376 12.16 0.26 4.33
C PHE A 376 11.68 0.35 5.79
N ALA A 377 10.90 -0.64 6.20
CA ALA A 377 10.52 -0.84 7.59
C ALA A 377 11.31 -2.01 8.20
N ILE A 378 11.63 -1.91 9.49
CA ILE A 378 12.25 -2.99 10.29
C ILE A 378 11.17 -3.57 11.20
N ARG A 379 11.00 -4.88 11.17
CA ARG A 379 9.97 -5.56 11.95
C ARG A 379 10.53 -6.74 12.76
N GLU A 380 9.95 -6.95 13.93
CA GLU A 380 10.26 -8.05 14.82
C GLU A 380 8.98 -8.52 15.53
N GLY A 381 8.73 -9.84 15.56
CA GLY A 381 7.62 -10.42 16.29
C GLY A 381 6.24 -9.83 15.93
N GLY A 382 6.02 -9.50 14.65
CA GLY A 382 4.78 -8.91 14.18
C GLY A 382 4.64 -7.39 14.40
N ARG A 383 5.66 -6.71 14.96
CA ARG A 383 5.65 -5.26 15.24
C ARG A 383 6.66 -4.52 14.38
N THR A 384 6.35 -3.30 14.00
CA THR A 384 7.32 -2.39 13.41
C THR A 384 8.18 -1.82 14.53
N VAL A 385 9.49 -2.04 14.42
CA VAL A 385 10.46 -1.63 15.45
C VAL A 385 11.39 -0.52 14.98
N GLY A 386 11.37 -0.21 13.69
CA GLY A 386 12.16 0.86 13.11
C GLY A 386 11.82 1.10 11.64
N ALA A 387 12.37 2.17 11.12
CA ALA A 387 12.32 2.51 9.70
C ALA A 387 13.63 3.11 9.27
N GLY A 388 13.94 3.00 7.99
CA GLY A 388 15.19 3.54 7.46
C GLY A 388 15.15 3.83 5.98
N GLN A 389 16.23 4.44 5.52
CA GLN A 389 16.46 4.74 4.12
C GLN A 389 17.89 4.30 3.75
N ILE A 390 18.03 3.64 2.60
CA ILE A 390 19.31 3.22 2.06
C ILE A 390 20.11 4.46 1.64
N THR A 391 21.33 4.59 2.16
CA THR A 391 22.23 5.71 1.87
C THR A 391 23.38 5.33 0.96
N GLU A 392 23.80 4.06 0.98
CA GLU A 392 24.90 3.54 0.17
C GLU A 392 24.70 2.06 -0.13
N ILE A 393 24.97 1.62 -1.34
CA ILE A 393 25.09 0.20 -1.72
C ILE A 393 26.56 -0.19 -1.59
N ILE A 394 26.85 -1.36 -0.98
CA ILE A 394 28.22 -1.79 -0.66
C ILE A 394 28.71 -2.84 -1.65
N ASP A 395 27.84 -3.76 -2.14
CA ASP A 395 28.14 -4.88 -3.06
C ASP A 395 27.72 -4.64 -4.51
#